data_8f319614084f41fb304f1e12e96a19df
#
_entry.id   8f319614084f41fb304f1e12e96a19df
#
_cell.length_a   1.000
_cell.length_b   1.000
_cell.length_c   1.000
_cell.angle_alpha   90.00
_cell.angle_beta   90.00
_cell.angle_gamma   90.00
#
_symmetry.space_group_name_H-M   'P 1'
#
loop_
_entity.id
_entity.type
_entity.pdbx_description
1 polymer ?
#
loop_
_entity_poly.entity_id
_entity_poly.type
_entity_poly.pdbx_seq_one_letter_code
_entity_poly.pdbx_strand_id
1 'polypeptide(L)'
;LSVRVAAQAAEATVSHLRTKNGDHEVDLIVQGPEGEVLGIEVKLAPVITDTDVRHLLWLRDKMPDSVTNLVVITTGTQVYRRADGVLVLPLSLLAE
;
A
#
# COMPACT_ATOMS: atom_id res chain seq x y z
N LEU A 1 1.17 4.57 -14.52
CA LEU A 1 -0.19 4.54 -14.00
C LEU A 1 -0.23 5.01 -12.55
N SER A 2 -0.94 6.06 -12.28
CA SER A 2 -1.06 6.58 -10.91
C SER A 2 -2.16 5.84 -10.14
N VAL A 3 -2.02 5.82 -8.82
CA VAL A 3 -3.05 5.26 -7.93
C VAL A 3 -4.39 5.98 -8.12
N ARG A 4 -4.35 7.30 -8.32
CA ARG A 4 -5.54 8.10 -8.53
C ARG A 4 -6.30 7.68 -9.80
N VAL A 5 -5.58 7.46 -10.88
CA VAL A 5 -6.20 7.02 -12.15
C VAL A 5 -6.79 5.62 -11.98
N ALA A 6 -6.06 4.70 -11.36
CA ALA A 6 -6.56 3.37 -11.09
C ALA A 6 -7.81 3.38 -10.21
N ALA A 7 -7.84 4.22 -9.17
CA ALA A 7 -8.98 4.35 -8.28
C ALA A 7 -10.22 4.87 -9.02
N GLN A 8 -10.04 5.87 -9.88
CA GLN A 8 -11.14 6.42 -10.68
C GLN A 8 -11.70 5.39 -11.66
N ALA A 9 -10.81 4.66 -12.34
CA ALA A 9 -11.22 3.66 -13.31
C ALA A 9 -11.97 2.48 -12.66
N ALA A 10 -11.62 2.15 -11.41
CA ALA A 10 -12.23 1.06 -10.66
C ALA A 10 -13.41 1.49 -9.78
N GLU A 11 -13.83 2.76 -9.84
CA GLU A 11 -14.84 3.33 -8.95
C GLU A 11 -14.47 3.13 -7.48
N ALA A 12 -13.17 3.22 -7.18
CA ALA A 12 -12.64 3.00 -5.84
C ALA A 12 -12.60 4.30 -5.03
N THR A 13 -12.56 4.15 -3.70
CA THR A 13 -12.31 5.26 -2.79
C THR A 13 -10.87 5.21 -2.29
N VAL A 14 -10.28 6.38 -2.10
CA VAL A 14 -8.92 6.51 -1.56
C VAL A 14 -9.01 7.22 -0.22
N SER A 15 -8.43 6.61 0.80
CA SER A 15 -8.45 7.16 2.15
C SER A 15 -7.12 6.91 2.86
N HIS A 16 -6.98 7.51 4.03
CA HIS A 16 -5.85 7.33 4.93
C HIS A 16 -6.34 6.57 6.17
N LEU A 17 -5.56 5.62 6.64
CA LEU A 17 -5.88 4.88 7.86
C LEU A 17 -4.97 5.30 9.00
N ARG A 18 -5.57 5.63 10.12
CA ARG A 18 -4.86 5.87 11.37
C ARG A 18 -5.71 5.33 12.51
N THR A 19 -5.15 4.46 13.35
CA THR A 19 -5.87 3.96 14.50
C THR A 19 -6.02 5.06 15.56
N LYS A 20 -7.01 4.90 16.43
CA LYS A 20 -7.40 5.91 17.42
C LYS A 20 -6.26 6.35 18.32
N ASN A 21 -5.38 5.43 18.72
CA ASN A 21 -4.24 5.70 19.57
C ASN A 21 -2.94 5.95 18.79
N GLY A 22 -2.98 5.91 17.46
CA GLY A 22 -1.81 6.16 16.64
C GLY A 22 -0.84 5.00 16.53
N ASP A 23 -1.18 3.80 17.01
CA ASP A 23 -0.29 2.63 16.96
C ASP A 23 -0.06 2.14 15.54
N HIS A 24 -1.04 2.30 14.67
CA HIS A 24 -0.96 1.87 13.27
C HIS A 24 -1.42 2.97 12.34
N GLU A 25 -0.72 3.08 11.21
CA GLU A 25 -1.01 4.09 10.21
C GLU A 25 -0.64 3.55 8.84
N VAL A 26 -1.56 3.68 7.87
CA VAL A 26 -1.31 3.31 6.49
C VAL A 26 -1.57 4.55 5.63
N ASP A 27 -0.59 4.93 4.82
CA ASP A 27 -0.63 6.19 4.07
C ASP A 27 -1.82 6.29 3.13
N LEU A 28 -2.10 5.22 2.38
CA LEU A 28 -3.22 5.19 1.46
C LEU A 28 -3.92 3.84 1.53
N ILE A 29 -5.24 3.90 1.58
CA ILE A 29 -6.10 2.72 1.44
C ILE A 29 -6.96 2.96 0.20
N VAL A 30 -6.86 2.06 -0.76
CA VAL A 30 -7.73 2.08 -1.94
C VAL A 30 -8.74 0.96 -1.78
N GLN A 31 -10.01 1.32 -1.72
CA GLN A 31 -11.09 0.37 -1.52
C GLN A 31 -11.95 0.31 -2.77
N GLY A 32 -12.08 -0.88 -3.34
CA GLY A 32 -12.86 -1.12 -4.53
C GLY A 32 -14.35 -1.29 -4.25
N PRO A 33 -15.18 -1.35 -5.31
CA PRO A 33 -16.64 -1.39 -5.17
C PRO A 33 -17.16 -2.66 -4.51
N GLU A 34 -16.37 -3.74 -4.48
CA GLU A 34 -16.75 -5.00 -3.85
C GLU A 34 -16.13 -5.19 -2.46
N GLY A 35 -15.53 -4.13 -1.91
CA GLY A 35 -14.91 -4.17 -0.60
C GLY A 35 -13.46 -4.63 -0.60
N GLU A 36 -12.88 -4.91 -1.77
CA GLU A 36 -11.46 -5.24 -1.87
C GLU A 36 -10.59 -4.06 -1.46
N VAL A 37 -9.47 -4.34 -0.80
CA VAL A 37 -8.60 -3.33 -0.20
C VAL A 37 -7.18 -3.47 -0.72
N LEU A 38 -6.61 -2.35 -1.14
CA LEU A 38 -5.20 -2.20 -1.47
C LEU A 38 -4.58 -1.24 -0.45
N GLY A 39 -3.58 -1.70 0.30
CA GLY A 39 -2.85 -0.85 1.24
C GLY A 39 -1.54 -0.37 0.65
N ILE A 40 -1.24 0.91 0.78
CA ILE A 40 -0.04 1.53 0.20
C ILE A 40 0.68 2.36 1.26
N GLU A 41 2.00 2.11 1.38
CA GLU A 41 2.92 2.94 2.17
C GLU A 41 3.88 3.64 1.23
N VAL A 42 4.19 4.90 1.53
CA VAL A 42 5.23 5.65 0.82
C VAL A 42 6.44 5.76 1.75
N LYS A 43 7.58 5.25 1.29
CA LYS A 43 8.83 5.28 2.06
C LYS A 43 9.91 5.95 1.22
N LEU A 44 10.34 7.12 1.65
CA LEU A 44 11.37 7.90 0.95
C LEU A 44 12.77 7.37 1.29
N ALA A 45 13.00 6.12 0.95
CA ALA A 45 14.26 5.42 1.15
C ALA A 45 14.43 4.37 0.06
N PRO A 46 15.67 4.07 -0.36
CA PRO A 46 15.92 3.11 -1.44
C PRO A 46 15.78 1.65 -1.00
N VAL A 47 15.86 1.37 0.29
CA VAL A 47 15.81 0.01 0.83
C VAL A 47 14.66 -0.10 1.83
N ILE A 48 13.89 -1.18 1.72
CA ILE A 48 12.73 -1.45 2.57
C ILE A 48 13.08 -2.54 3.57
N THR A 49 12.81 -2.28 4.83
CA THR A 49 13.05 -3.21 5.94
C THR A 49 11.73 -3.80 6.46
N ASP A 50 11.84 -4.81 7.32
CA ASP A 50 10.65 -5.43 7.93
C ASP A 50 9.83 -4.42 8.75
N THR A 51 10.49 -3.45 9.38
CA THR A 51 9.82 -2.39 10.14
C THR A 51 8.96 -1.51 9.24
N ASP A 52 9.43 -1.26 8.01
CA ASP A 52 8.74 -0.38 7.07
C ASP A 52 7.40 -0.95 6.61
N VAL A 53 7.23 -2.27 6.65
CA VAL A 53 6.00 -2.93 6.18
C VAL A 53 5.07 -3.38 7.31
N ARG A 54 5.42 -3.13 8.55
CA ARG A 54 4.68 -3.66 9.72
C ARG A 54 3.21 -3.22 9.74
N HIS A 55 2.91 -1.99 9.37
CA HIS A 55 1.53 -1.49 9.37
C HIS A 55 0.70 -2.12 8.25
N LEU A 56 1.33 -2.37 7.10
CA LEU A 56 0.67 -3.08 6.00
C LEU A 56 0.34 -4.53 6.39
N LEU A 57 1.28 -5.21 7.03
CA LEU A 57 1.06 -6.58 7.48
C LEU A 57 -0.02 -6.63 8.56
N TRP A 58 -0.05 -5.64 9.46
CA TRP A 58 -1.11 -5.50 10.44
C TRP A 58 -2.48 -5.35 9.76
N LEU A 59 -2.57 -4.53 8.73
CA LEU A 59 -3.81 -4.34 7.97
C LEU A 59 -4.30 -5.67 7.37
N ARG A 60 -3.39 -6.43 6.76
CA ARG A 60 -3.73 -7.73 6.19
C ARG A 60 -4.24 -8.70 7.25
N ASP A 61 -3.60 -8.71 8.42
CA ASP A 61 -4.02 -9.58 9.52
C ASP A 61 -5.41 -9.23 10.06
N LYS A 62 -5.77 -7.95 10.00
CA LYS A 62 -7.09 -7.49 10.43
C LYS A 62 -8.18 -7.75 9.41
N MET A 63 -7.84 -7.75 8.12
CA MET A 63 -8.79 -7.87 7.02
C MET A 63 -8.31 -8.90 5.99
N PRO A 64 -8.04 -10.15 6.40
CA PRO A 64 -7.39 -11.12 5.51
C PRO A 64 -8.22 -11.46 4.27
N ASP A 65 -9.54 -11.38 4.36
CA ASP A 65 -10.41 -11.71 3.23
C ASP A 65 -10.62 -10.53 2.27
N SER A 66 -10.26 -9.33 2.70
CA SER A 66 -10.50 -8.10 1.93
C SER A 66 -9.24 -7.55 1.29
N VAL A 67 -8.09 -7.67 1.96
CA VAL A 67 -6.82 -7.13 1.45
C VAL A 67 -6.34 -7.98 0.29
N THR A 68 -6.35 -7.40 -0.91
CA THR A 68 -5.93 -8.07 -2.13
C THR A 68 -4.45 -7.87 -2.42
N ASN A 69 -3.88 -6.74 -1.98
CA ASN A 69 -2.47 -6.47 -2.18
C ASN A 69 -1.97 -5.42 -1.19
N LEU A 70 -0.66 -5.46 -0.94
CA LEU A 70 0.04 -4.48 -0.12
C LEU A 70 1.24 -3.97 -0.91
N VAL A 71 1.42 -2.66 -0.95
CA VAL A 71 2.44 -2.01 -1.79
C VAL A 71 3.24 -1.00 -0.97
N VAL A 72 4.56 -1.01 -1.14
CA VAL A 72 5.42 0.07 -0.67
C VAL A 72 6.01 0.79 -1.87
N ILE A 73 5.88 2.10 -1.89
CA ILE A 73 6.45 2.96 -2.93
C ILE A 73 7.71 3.58 -2.38
N THR A 74 8.84 3.41 -3.09
CA THR A 74 10.16 3.80 -2.62
C THR A 74 10.88 4.73 -3.57
N THR A 75 11.99 5.30 -3.13
CA THR A 75 12.92 6.02 -3.98
C THR A 75 13.96 5.12 -4.65
N GLY A 76 13.90 3.81 -4.40
CA GLY A 76 14.76 2.82 -5.06
C GLY A 76 14.41 2.63 -6.53
N THR A 77 15.10 1.72 -7.20
CA THR A 77 14.95 1.48 -8.63
C THR A 77 14.41 0.09 -8.97
N GLN A 78 14.22 -0.77 -7.97
CA GLN A 78 13.86 -2.17 -8.16
C GLN A 78 12.38 -2.41 -7.96
N VAL A 79 11.79 -3.24 -8.82
CA VAL A 79 10.44 -3.79 -8.64
C VAL A 79 10.61 -5.21 -8.12
N TYR A 80 10.06 -5.52 -6.96
CA TYR A 80 10.11 -6.88 -6.44
C TYR A 80 9.00 -7.13 -5.43
N ARG A 81 8.71 -8.41 -5.21
CA ARG A 81 7.78 -8.85 -4.18
C ARG A 81 8.57 -9.46 -3.03
N ARG A 82 8.35 -8.96 -1.83
CA ARG A 82 8.99 -9.48 -0.62
C ARG A 82 8.46 -10.88 -0.29
N ALA A 83 9.21 -11.60 0.55
CA ALA A 83 8.79 -12.93 1.02
C ALA A 83 7.45 -12.89 1.77
N ASP A 84 7.14 -11.77 2.44
CA ASP A 84 5.86 -11.57 3.13
C ASP A 84 4.71 -11.20 2.18
N GLY A 85 4.97 -11.09 0.89
CA GLY A 85 3.97 -10.79 -0.12
C GLY A 85 3.81 -9.31 -0.46
N VAL A 86 4.48 -8.42 0.26
CA VAL A 86 4.41 -6.98 -0.02
C VAL A 86 5.16 -6.66 -1.30
N LEU A 87 4.50 -5.96 -2.22
CA LEU A 87 5.09 -5.52 -3.47
C LEU A 87 5.82 -4.20 -3.27
N VAL A 88 7.05 -4.10 -3.75
CA VAL A 88 7.86 -2.88 -3.67
C VAL A 88 8.00 -2.29 -5.06
N LEU A 89 7.65 -1.01 -5.20
CA LEU A 89 7.65 -0.29 -6.48
C LEU A 89 8.41 1.03 -6.36
N PRO A 90 9.21 1.37 -7.38
CA PRO A 90 9.82 2.70 -7.45
C PRO A 90 8.77 3.80 -7.66
N LEU A 91 8.95 4.92 -6.97
CA LEU A 91 8.10 6.10 -7.15
C LEU A 91 8.11 6.58 -8.61
N SER A 92 9.24 6.43 -9.30
CA SER A 92 9.38 6.83 -10.70
C SER A 92 8.38 6.14 -11.65
N LEU A 93 7.88 4.96 -11.30
CA LEU A 93 6.86 4.29 -12.10
C LEU A 93 5.51 5.00 -12.05
N LEU A 94 5.27 5.80 -11.02
CA LEU A 94 4.00 6.52 -10.86
C LEU A 94 4.03 7.90 -11.50
N ALA A 95 5.18 8.35 -11.96
CA ALA A 95 5.37 9.69 -12.53
C ALA A 95 4.98 9.78 -14.01
N GLU A 96 4.61 8.67 -14.61
CA GLU A 96 4.25 8.61 -16.02
C GLU A 96 2.79 8.98 -16.28
#